data_cb7a7992b5300cf520633056b73c5b6e
#
_entry.id   cb7a7992b5300cf520633056b73c5b6e
#
_cell.length_a   1.000
_cell.length_b   1.000
_cell.length_c   1.000
_cell.angle_alpha   90.00
_cell.angle_beta   90.00
_cell.angle_gamma   90.00
#
_symmetry.space_group_name_H-M   'P 1'
#
loop_
_entity.id
_entity.type
_entity.pdbx_description
1 polymer ?
#
loop_
_entity_poly.entity_id
_entity_poly.type
_entity_poly.pdbx_seq_one_letter_code
_entity_poly.pdbx_strand_id
1 'polypeptide(L)'
;MKSLFKFILNVVPRPILIRLSYIFKFFAPFLMKGNNVECTVCEHKFKKFLPYGYNDGQRDNVLCPYDLTLERHRLMWTYLKTKSNFFTDKLKVMHIAPEQCFYKTFRAQENLDYTTGDLESPLADLHFDLHNIPLEDNIYDVVFCNHVMEHVTDDVQCMTELLRIMKPGGWGILQVPADYSRDTTYEDSSITDPKEREKHFGQYDHVRLYGTNYPDVLRSAGFEVEEYDYHKEMKEEDYKRYRFQEDELLYIVRKK
;
A
#
# COMPACT_ATOMS: atom_id res chain seq x y z
N MET A 1 -0.13 -12.28 28.15
CA MET A 1 -0.50 -12.63 26.76
C MET A 1 0.55 -12.20 25.71
N LYS A 2 1.05 -10.95 25.72
CA LYS A 2 2.09 -10.48 24.76
C LYS A 2 3.37 -11.33 24.76
N SER A 3 3.83 -11.82 25.94
CA SER A 3 5.04 -12.67 26.09
C SER A 3 4.87 -14.06 25.48
N LEU A 4 3.72 -14.71 25.69
CA LEU A 4 3.42 -16.03 25.14
C LEU A 4 3.30 -15.99 23.60
N PHE A 5 2.70 -14.93 23.07
CA PHE A 5 2.57 -14.72 21.63
C PHE A 5 3.93 -14.50 20.95
N LYS A 6 4.80 -13.66 21.55
CA LYS A 6 6.19 -13.51 21.08
C LYS A 6 6.98 -14.83 21.12
N PHE A 7 6.81 -15.62 22.18
CA PHE A 7 7.45 -16.93 22.28
C PHE A 7 6.99 -17.88 21.17
N ILE A 8 5.68 -17.95 20.89
CA ILE A 8 5.13 -18.78 19.82
C ILE A 8 5.69 -18.35 18.45
N LEU A 9 5.75 -17.05 18.17
CA LEU A 9 6.29 -16.54 16.90
C LEU A 9 7.78 -16.87 16.70
N ASN A 10 8.54 -16.98 17.77
CA ASN A 10 9.97 -17.27 17.70
C ASN A 10 10.29 -18.77 17.65
N VAL A 11 9.40 -19.64 18.17
CA VAL A 11 9.65 -21.09 18.29
C VAL A 11 8.97 -21.88 17.18
N VAL A 12 7.81 -21.41 16.69
CA VAL A 12 7.04 -22.13 15.67
C VAL A 12 7.57 -21.80 14.26
N PRO A 13 7.93 -22.80 13.43
CA PRO A 13 8.38 -22.59 12.07
C PRO A 13 7.39 -21.77 11.24
N ARG A 14 7.91 -20.82 10.46
CA ARG A 14 7.12 -19.89 9.64
C ARG A 14 6.03 -20.55 8.77
N PRO A 15 6.25 -21.74 8.13
CA PRO A 15 5.19 -22.42 7.37
C PRO A 15 4.00 -22.86 8.22
N ILE A 16 4.25 -23.23 9.48
CA ILE A 16 3.18 -23.62 10.42
C ILE A 16 2.40 -22.39 10.85
N LEU A 17 3.08 -21.28 11.14
CA LEU A 17 2.44 -20.00 11.48
C LEU A 17 1.54 -19.52 10.34
N ILE A 18 1.98 -19.67 9.10
CA ILE A 18 1.17 -19.33 7.91
C ILE A 18 -0.09 -20.19 7.85
N ARG A 19 0.02 -21.52 8.05
CA ARG A 19 -1.16 -22.40 8.06
C ARG A 19 -2.12 -22.06 9.20
N LEU A 20 -1.59 -21.80 10.39
CA LEU A 20 -2.40 -21.38 11.55
C LEU A 20 -3.10 -20.03 11.30
N SER A 21 -2.46 -19.11 10.59
CA SER A 21 -3.08 -17.83 10.22
C SER A 21 -4.28 -18.01 9.30
N TYR A 22 -4.26 -18.96 8.37
CA TYR A 22 -5.41 -19.28 7.53
C TYR A 22 -6.60 -19.83 8.34
N ILE A 23 -6.31 -20.72 9.31
CA ILE A 23 -7.32 -21.22 10.23
C ILE A 23 -7.89 -20.09 11.09
N PHE A 24 -7.01 -19.25 11.64
CA PHE A 24 -7.42 -18.08 12.42
C PHE A 24 -8.31 -17.12 11.60
N LYS A 25 -7.92 -16.82 10.37
CA LYS A 25 -8.72 -15.96 9.45
C LYS A 25 -10.14 -16.47 9.28
N PHE A 26 -10.32 -17.79 9.17
CA PHE A 26 -11.66 -18.39 9.05
C PHE A 26 -12.51 -18.15 10.30
N PHE A 27 -11.93 -18.27 11.49
CA PHE A 27 -12.66 -18.10 12.76
C PHE A 27 -12.71 -16.66 13.26
N ALA A 28 -11.84 -15.78 12.78
CA ALA A 28 -11.74 -14.41 13.25
C ALA A 28 -13.07 -13.62 13.21
N PRO A 29 -13.90 -13.70 12.17
CA PRO A 29 -15.20 -13.04 12.14
C PRO A 29 -16.14 -13.44 13.28
N PHE A 30 -16.01 -14.66 13.80
CA PHE A 30 -16.82 -15.15 14.93
C PHE A 30 -16.19 -14.77 16.27
N LEU A 31 -14.90 -15.01 16.45
CA LEU A 31 -14.18 -14.81 17.71
C LEU A 31 -14.02 -13.34 18.08
N MET A 32 -13.83 -12.49 17.08
CA MET A 32 -13.57 -11.06 17.26
C MET A 32 -14.77 -10.17 16.88
N LYS A 33 -15.94 -10.79 16.63
CA LYS A 33 -17.15 -10.07 16.22
C LYS A 33 -17.48 -8.93 17.18
N GLY A 34 -17.81 -7.77 16.63
CA GLY A 34 -18.17 -6.56 17.35
C GLY A 34 -18.68 -5.50 16.38
N ASN A 35 -18.80 -4.25 16.87
CA ASN A 35 -19.32 -3.14 16.06
C ASN A 35 -18.49 -1.84 16.25
N ASN A 36 -17.27 -1.95 16.80
CA ASN A 36 -16.46 -0.77 17.09
C ASN A 36 -15.62 -0.35 15.90
N VAL A 37 -15.17 -1.33 15.09
CA VAL A 37 -14.39 -1.08 13.88
C VAL A 37 -14.93 -1.90 12.71
N GLU A 38 -14.72 -1.41 11.49
CA GLU A 38 -15.20 -2.03 10.27
C GLU A 38 -14.11 -1.99 9.19
N CYS A 39 -13.91 -3.10 8.52
CA CYS A 39 -13.02 -3.15 7.36
C CYS A 39 -13.80 -2.78 6.10
N THR A 40 -13.37 -1.75 5.38
CA THR A 40 -14.03 -1.30 4.14
C THR A 40 -13.85 -2.27 2.99
N VAL A 41 -12.88 -3.19 3.07
CA VAL A 41 -12.56 -4.18 2.02
C VAL A 41 -13.43 -5.43 2.16
N CYS A 42 -13.42 -6.10 3.31
CA CYS A 42 -14.20 -7.31 3.55
C CYS A 42 -15.57 -7.07 4.21
N GLU A 43 -15.87 -5.83 4.60
CA GLU A 43 -17.12 -5.37 5.23
C GLU A 43 -17.46 -6.06 6.57
N HIS A 44 -16.50 -6.80 7.14
CA HIS A 44 -16.66 -7.39 8.46
C HIS A 44 -16.45 -6.36 9.57
N LYS A 45 -17.24 -6.54 10.66
CA LYS A 45 -17.23 -5.70 11.85
C LYS A 45 -16.63 -6.45 13.03
N PHE A 46 -15.73 -5.76 13.75
CA PHE A 46 -14.98 -6.34 14.86
C PHE A 46 -15.03 -5.48 16.10
N LYS A 47 -14.71 -6.08 17.26
CA LYS A 47 -14.47 -5.32 18.49
C LYS A 47 -13.22 -4.46 18.37
N LYS A 48 -12.19 -4.98 17.72
CA LYS A 48 -10.95 -4.29 17.36
C LYS A 48 -10.21 -5.07 16.28
N PHE A 49 -9.34 -4.41 15.54
CA PHE A 49 -8.36 -5.03 14.67
C PHE A 49 -7.15 -5.55 15.45
N LEU A 50 -6.29 -6.31 14.78
CA LEU A 50 -5.03 -6.80 15.33
C LEU A 50 -3.96 -5.69 15.30
N PRO A 51 -2.92 -5.78 16.15
CA PRO A 51 -1.76 -4.92 16.03
C PRO A 51 -0.91 -5.30 14.82
N TYR A 52 -0.17 -4.34 14.27
CA TYR A 52 0.79 -4.54 13.19
C TYR A 52 2.02 -3.64 13.36
N GLY A 53 3.17 -4.11 12.89
CA GLY A 53 4.46 -3.43 12.97
C GLY A 53 5.44 -4.12 13.92
N TYR A 54 6.66 -3.65 13.90
CA TYR A 54 7.77 -4.21 14.69
C TYR A 54 8.31 -3.15 15.66
N ASN A 55 8.83 -3.61 16.80
CA ASN A 55 9.47 -2.78 17.80
C ASN A 55 8.63 -1.53 18.16
N ASP A 56 9.26 -0.35 18.15
CA ASP A 56 8.62 0.91 18.51
C ASP A 56 7.62 1.41 17.45
N GLY A 57 7.66 0.85 16.24
CA GLY A 57 6.67 1.11 15.17
C GLY A 57 5.41 0.25 15.23
N GLN A 58 5.17 -0.52 16.32
CA GLN A 58 3.97 -1.32 16.46
C GLN A 58 2.75 -0.42 16.72
N ARG A 59 1.77 -0.49 15.79
CA ARG A 59 0.47 0.20 15.92
C ARG A 59 -0.59 -0.80 16.35
N ASP A 60 -1.42 -0.41 17.31
CA ASP A 60 -2.53 -1.22 17.78
C ASP A 60 -3.81 -0.96 16.96
N ASN A 61 -4.64 -2.00 16.79
CA ASN A 61 -5.97 -1.88 16.19
C ASN A 61 -5.95 -1.43 14.71
N VAL A 62 -5.05 -2.00 13.90
CA VAL A 62 -4.81 -1.58 12.51
C VAL A 62 -4.98 -2.68 11.48
N LEU A 63 -4.62 -3.93 11.79
CA LEU A 63 -4.64 -5.05 10.86
C LEU A 63 -5.98 -5.80 10.93
N CYS A 64 -6.74 -5.81 9.85
CA CYS A 64 -7.96 -6.60 9.78
C CYS A 64 -7.68 -8.11 9.98
N PRO A 65 -8.35 -8.78 10.92
CA PRO A 65 -8.06 -10.18 11.22
C PRO A 65 -8.56 -11.16 10.14
N TYR A 66 -9.40 -10.70 9.20
CA TYR A 66 -9.96 -11.53 8.15
C TYR A 66 -9.18 -11.44 6.83
N ASP A 67 -8.99 -10.24 6.28
CA ASP A 67 -8.36 -10.03 4.98
C ASP A 67 -6.92 -9.51 5.07
N LEU A 68 -6.44 -9.21 6.29
CA LEU A 68 -5.12 -8.68 6.58
C LEU A 68 -4.84 -7.29 5.97
N THR A 69 -5.89 -6.53 5.72
CA THR A 69 -5.76 -5.14 5.29
C THR A 69 -5.31 -4.23 6.43
N LEU A 70 -4.45 -3.27 6.08
CA LEU A 70 -4.02 -2.16 6.93
C LEU A 70 -4.83 -0.90 6.64
N GLU A 71 -4.57 0.17 7.37
CA GLU A 71 -5.22 1.47 7.24
C GLU A 71 -5.16 1.98 5.80
N ARG A 72 -3.95 2.04 5.23
CA ARG A 72 -3.71 2.49 3.84
C ARG A 72 -4.48 1.67 2.80
N HIS A 73 -4.59 0.35 3.02
CA HIS A 73 -5.34 -0.52 2.10
C HIS A 73 -6.85 -0.20 2.14
N ARG A 74 -7.39 0.03 3.35
CA ARG A 74 -8.80 0.42 3.51
C ARG A 74 -9.08 1.80 2.93
N LEU A 75 -8.14 2.72 3.07
CA LEU A 75 -8.21 4.07 2.51
C LEU A 75 -8.24 4.02 0.97
N MET A 76 -7.25 3.34 0.37
CA MET A 76 -7.17 3.12 -1.08
C MET A 76 -8.45 2.44 -1.61
N TRP A 77 -8.90 1.35 -0.98
CA TRP A 77 -10.12 0.65 -1.37
C TRP A 77 -11.35 1.56 -1.36
N THR A 78 -11.48 2.39 -0.33
CA THR A 78 -12.58 3.34 -0.22
C THR A 78 -12.58 4.34 -1.38
N TYR A 79 -11.39 4.85 -1.75
CA TYR A 79 -11.24 5.70 -2.93
C TYR A 79 -11.64 4.98 -4.21
N LEU A 80 -11.15 3.78 -4.42
CA LEU A 80 -11.48 2.99 -5.62
C LEU A 80 -12.98 2.76 -5.76
N LYS A 81 -13.68 2.52 -4.65
CA LYS A 81 -15.14 2.29 -4.61
C LYS A 81 -15.99 3.55 -4.80
N THR A 82 -15.53 4.69 -4.29
CA THR A 82 -16.40 5.87 -4.13
C THR A 82 -16.03 7.04 -5.02
N LYS A 83 -14.79 7.11 -5.51
CA LYS A 83 -14.24 8.28 -6.19
C LYS A 83 -13.62 7.97 -7.56
N SER A 84 -13.50 6.69 -7.91
CA SER A 84 -12.90 6.29 -9.18
C SER A 84 -13.84 5.42 -10.01
N ASN A 85 -13.45 5.18 -11.26
CA ASN A 85 -14.13 4.29 -12.19
C ASN A 85 -13.58 2.84 -12.14
N PHE A 86 -12.78 2.51 -11.13
CA PHE A 86 -12.02 1.25 -11.08
C PHE A 86 -12.91 -0.01 -11.15
N PHE A 87 -14.06 0.00 -10.50
CA PHE A 87 -14.99 -1.13 -10.46
C PHE A 87 -16.12 -1.06 -11.50
N THR A 88 -16.17 -0.01 -12.32
CA THR A 88 -17.28 0.22 -13.28
C THR A 88 -16.83 0.13 -14.72
N ASP A 89 -15.65 0.63 -15.05
CA ASP A 89 -15.16 0.74 -16.42
C ASP A 89 -14.26 -0.46 -16.77
N LYS A 90 -14.16 -0.75 -18.08
CA LYS A 90 -13.18 -1.72 -18.56
C LYS A 90 -11.81 -1.06 -18.58
N LEU A 91 -10.92 -1.50 -17.71
CA LEU A 91 -9.61 -0.91 -17.48
C LEU A 91 -8.49 -1.92 -17.62
N LYS A 92 -7.41 -1.52 -18.25
CA LYS A 92 -6.13 -2.24 -18.23
C LYS A 92 -5.28 -1.69 -17.09
N VAL A 93 -4.95 -2.56 -16.14
CA VAL A 93 -4.34 -2.19 -14.86
C VAL A 93 -2.95 -2.80 -14.73
N MET A 94 -1.94 -1.98 -14.41
CA MET A 94 -0.64 -2.44 -13.92
C MET A 94 -0.56 -2.22 -12.41
N HIS A 95 -0.27 -3.27 -11.67
CA HIS A 95 -0.07 -3.21 -10.22
C HIS A 95 1.35 -3.65 -9.87
N ILE A 96 2.18 -2.69 -9.54
CA ILE A 96 3.57 -2.91 -9.13
C ILE A 96 3.61 -3.35 -7.67
N ALA A 97 4.44 -4.35 -7.35
CA ALA A 97 4.59 -4.94 -6.01
C ALA A 97 3.23 -5.27 -5.37
N PRO A 98 2.41 -6.14 -6.01
CA PRO A 98 1.00 -6.28 -5.70
C PRO A 98 0.75 -6.71 -4.25
N GLU A 99 -0.08 -5.94 -3.54
CA GLU A 99 -0.46 -6.26 -2.17
C GLU A 99 -1.35 -7.51 -2.12
N GLN A 100 -0.96 -8.46 -1.27
CA GLN A 100 -1.67 -9.74 -1.10
C GLN A 100 -3.16 -9.61 -0.80
N CYS A 101 -3.55 -8.54 -0.09
CA CYS A 101 -4.95 -8.30 0.29
C CYS A 101 -5.83 -7.94 -0.91
N PHE A 102 -5.27 -7.35 -1.97
CA PHE A 102 -5.99 -6.95 -3.18
C PHE A 102 -5.86 -7.94 -4.33
N TYR A 103 -4.74 -8.67 -4.39
CA TYR A 103 -4.36 -9.50 -5.53
C TYR A 103 -5.51 -10.37 -6.07
N LYS A 104 -6.12 -11.20 -5.19
CA LYS A 104 -7.21 -12.09 -5.60
C LYS A 104 -8.48 -11.34 -5.97
N THR A 105 -8.77 -10.26 -5.26
CA THR A 105 -9.99 -9.47 -5.46
C THR A 105 -9.94 -8.71 -6.78
N PHE A 106 -8.79 -8.08 -7.11
CA PHE A 106 -8.64 -7.37 -8.38
C PHE A 106 -8.60 -8.33 -9.56
N ARG A 107 -7.91 -9.47 -9.42
CA ARG A 107 -7.87 -10.49 -10.47
C ARG A 107 -9.23 -11.15 -10.75
N ALA A 108 -10.14 -11.13 -9.82
CA ALA A 108 -11.49 -11.67 -9.99
C ALA A 108 -12.49 -10.69 -10.63
N GLN A 109 -12.07 -9.43 -10.86
CA GLN A 109 -12.95 -8.43 -11.51
C GLN A 109 -13.00 -8.67 -13.02
N GLU A 110 -14.18 -8.88 -13.57
CA GLU A 110 -14.37 -9.11 -15.02
C GLU A 110 -14.13 -7.86 -15.89
N ASN A 111 -14.21 -6.70 -15.28
CA ASN A 111 -13.97 -5.42 -15.96
C ASN A 111 -12.49 -5.02 -16.02
N LEU A 112 -11.59 -5.75 -15.34
CA LEU A 112 -10.18 -5.44 -15.28
C LEU A 112 -9.32 -6.40 -16.12
N ASP A 113 -8.51 -5.86 -17.02
CA ASP A 113 -7.34 -6.55 -17.60
C ASP A 113 -6.17 -6.29 -16.64
N TYR A 114 -6.09 -7.14 -15.60
CA TYR A 114 -5.21 -6.93 -14.44
C TYR A 114 -3.89 -7.68 -14.60
N THR A 115 -2.81 -6.92 -14.67
CA THR A 115 -1.42 -7.41 -14.76
C THR A 115 -0.63 -6.94 -13.55
N THR A 116 0.24 -7.79 -13.03
CA THR A 116 1.12 -7.46 -11.91
C THR A 116 2.59 -7.49 -12.32
N GLY A 117 3.37 -6.54 -11.78
CA GLY A 117 4.81 -6.42 -12.02
C GLY A 117 5.59 -6.29 -10.71
N ASP A 118 6.75 -6.94 -10.63
CA ASP A 118 7.66 -6.86 -9.49
C ASP A 118 9.06 -7.32 -9.92
N LEU A 119 10.08 -7.01 -9.12
CA LEU A 119 11.42 -7.49 -9.38
C LEU A 119 11.53 -9.01 -9.14
N GLU A 120 11.02 -9.51 -8.01
CA GLU A 120 11.24 -10.89 -7.55
C GLU A 120 9.98 -11.59 -6.97
N SER A 121 8.89 -10.86 -6.75
CA SER A 121 7.71 -11.41 -6.08
C SER A 121 7.06 -12.55 -6.87
N PRO A 122 6.79 -13.71 -6.26
CA PRO A 122 6.09 -14.81 -6.92
C PRO A 122 4.62 -14.51 -7.23
N LEU A 123 4.09 -13.36 -6.80
CA LEU A 123 2.74 -12.88 -7.13
C LEU A 123 2.71 -12.09 -8.44
N ALA A 124 3.89 -11.72 -8.98
CA ALA A 124 3.97 -10.94 -10.20
C ALA A 124 3.81 -11.81 -11.44
N ASP A 125 3.05 -11.31 -12.41
CA ASP A 125 2.96 -11.90 -13.76
C ASP A 125 4.19 -11.59 -14.59
N LEU A 126 4.80 -10.40 -14.35
CA LEU A 126 5.97 -9.89 -15.05
C LEU A 126 7.07 -9.55 -14.04
N HIS A 127 8.31 -9.89 -14.38
CA HIS A 127 9.48 -9.58 -13.56
C HIS A 127 10.38 -8.61 -14.31
N PHE A 128 10.59 -7.43 -13.73
CA PHE A 128 11.42 -6.37 -14.29
C PHE A 128 11.88 -5.38 -13.22
N ASP A 129 12.95 -4.65 -13.57
CA ASP A 129 13.39 -3.49 -12.79
C ASP A 129 12.58 -2.26 -13.20
N LEU A 130 12.07 -1.52 -12.22
CA LEU A 130 11.29 -0.29 -12.44
C LEU A 130 12.07 0.83 -13.13
N HIS A 131 13.41 0.82 -13.02
CA HIS A 131 14.24 1.79 -13.74
C HIS A 131 14.19 1.65 -15.25
N ASN A 132 13.74 0.47 -15.77
CA ASN A 132 13.62 0.18 -17.19
C ASN A 132 12.52 -0.86 -17.42
N ILE A 133 11.27 -0.43 -17.51
CA ILE A 133 10.12 -1.31 -17.70
C ILE A 133 10.07 -1.80 -19.16
N PRO A 134 10.19 -3.12 -19.44
CA PRO A 134 10.26 -3.68 -20.79
C PRO A 134 8.87 -3.78 -21.44
N LEU A 135 8.10 -2.72 -21.39
CA LEU A 135 6.74 -2.62 -21.93
C LEU A 135 6.63 -1.39 -22.83
N GLU A 136 5.68 -1.44 -23.76
CA GLU A 136 5.39 -0.33 -24.66
C GLU A 136 4.78 0.88 -23.92
N ASP A 137 4.87 2.05 -24.54
CA ASP A 137 4.28 3.27 -24.07
C ASP A 137 2.75 3.23 -24.14
N ASN A 138 2.08 3.92 -23.23
CA ASN A 138 0.64 4.23 -23.31
C ASN A 138 -0.28 2.99 -23.38
N ILE A 139 -0.01 1.97 -22.58
CA ILE A 139 -0.79 0.72 -22.59
C ILE A 139 -1.73 0.53 -21.40
N TYR A 140 -1.50 1.19 -20.26
CA TYR A 140 -2.32 1.01 -19.06
C TYR A 140 -3.23 2.22 -18.79
N ASP A 141 -4.47 1.94 -18.44
CA ASP A 141 -5.44 2.95 -18.01
C ASP A 141 -5.20 3.34 -16.55
N VAL A 142 -4.75 2.37 -15.75
CA VAL A 142 -4.50 2.55 -14.31
C VAL A 142 -3.16 1.93 -13.92
N VAL A 143 -2.39 2.64 -13.08
CA VAL A 143 -1.12 2.13 -12.52
C VAL A 143 -1.12 2.29 -11.00
N PHE A 144 -0.85 1.21 -10.28
CA PHE A 144 -0.62 1.23 -8.83
C PHE A 144 0.84 0.90 -8.53
N CYS A 145 1.45 1.72 -7.65
CA CYS A 145 2.80 1.51 -7.16
C CYS A 145 2.89 2.05 -5.73
N ASN A 146 2.66 1.17 -4.76
CA ASN A 146 2.54 1.55 -3.36
C ASN A 146 3.68 0.95 -2.54
N HIS A 147 4.36 1.79 -1.76
CA HIS A 147 5.47 1.39 -0.90
C HIS A 147 6.61 0.69 -1.66
N VAL A 148 7.05 1.31 -2.74
CA VAL A 148 8.15 0.85 -3.59
C VAL A 148 9.20 1.94 -3.77
N MET A 149 8.79 3.22 -3.91
CA MET A 149 9.70 4.32 -4.26
C MET A 149 10.74 4.60 -3.17
N GLU A 150 10.47 4.24 -1.92
CA GLU A 150 11.42 4.32 -0.82
C GLU A 150 12.57 3.31 -0.89
N HIS A 151 12.45 2.28 -1.76
CA HIS A 151 13.43 1.21 -1.93
C HIS A 151 14.32 1.37 -3.17
N VAL A 152 13.87 2.12 -4.18
CA VAL A 152 14.58 2.26 -5.46
C VAL A 152 15.66 3.36 -5.39
N THR A 153 16.74 3.20 -6.16
CA THR A 153 17.86 4.16 -6.14
C THR A 153 17.54 5.48 -6.84
N ASP A 154 16.81 5.44 -7.95
CA ASP A 154 16.36 6.61 -8.71
C ASP A 154 14.84 6.57 -8.86
N ASP A 155 14.14 7.19 -7.92
CA ASP A 155 12.69 7.21 -7.86
C ASP A 155 12.07 8.02 -9.00
N VAL A 156 12.71 9.12 -9.42
CA VAL A 156 12.22 9.95 -10.52
C VAL A 156 12.29 9.17 -11.85
N GLN A 157 13.36 8.40 -12.08
CA GLN A 157 13.44 7.51 -13.23
C GLN A 157 12.33 6.45 -13.22
N CYS A 158 12.13 5.79 -12.07
CA CYS A 158 11.06 4.80 -11.91
C CYS A 158 9.65 5.42 -12.14
N MET A 159 9.40 6.59 -11.58
CA MET A 159 8.15 7.33 -11.78
C MET A 159 7.96 7.73 -13.26
N THR A 160 9.02 8.13 -13.96
CA THR A 160 9.00 8.44 -15.39
C THR A 160 8.62 7.21 -16.23
N GLU A 161 9.15 6.04 -15.90
CA GLU A 161 8.78 4.78 -16.55
C GLU A 161 7.30 4.40 -16.29
N LEU A 162 6.80 4.58 -15.07
CA LEU A 162 5.38 4.38 -14.77
C LEU A 162 4.50 5.35 -15.56
N LEU A 163 4.90 6.62 -15.66
CA LEU A 163 4.21 7.61 -16.48
C LEU A 163 4.23 7.22 -17.98
N ARG A 164 5.36 6.71 -18.48
CA ARG A 164 5.52 6.29 -19.87
C ARG A 164 4.53 5.21 -20.26
N ILE A 165 4.37 4.17 -19.43
CA ILE A 165 3.45 3.05 -19.70
C ILE A 165 1.97 3.40 -19.50
N MET A 166 1.65 4.48 -18.78
CA MET A 166 0.26 4.98 -18.66
C MET A 166 -0.22 5.60 -19.96
N LYS A 167 -1.49 5.42 -20.29
CA LYS A 167 -2.15 6.10 -21.40
C LYS A 167 -2.37 7.59 -21.07
N PRO A 168 -2.43 8.50 -22.08
CA PRO A 168 -2.98 9.83 -21.88
C PRO A 168 -4.38 9.75 -21.28
N GLY A 169 -4.66 10.55 -20.23
CA GLY A 169 -5.89 10.47 -19.44
C GLY A 169 -5.93 9.32 -18.42
N GLY A 170 -4.94 8.44 -18.41
CA GLY A 170 -4.79 7.41 -17.39
C GLY A 170 -4.47 8.00 -16.02
N TRP A 171 -4.73 7.20 -14.98
CA TRP A 171 -4.52 7.60 -13.59
C TRP A 171 -3.89 6.49 -12.76
N GLY A 172 -3.47 6.82 -11.56
CA GLY A 172 -2.88 5.83 -10.66
C GLY A 172 -2.85 6.28 -9.22
N ILE A 173 -2.38 5.39 -8.36
CA ILE A 173 -2.10 5.66 -6.94
C ILE A 173 -0.65 5.27 -6.69
N LEU A 174 0.15 6.23 -6.24
CA LEU A 174 1.55 6.03 -5.90
C LEU A 174 1.76 6.45 -4.43
N GLN A 175 1.71 5.48 -3.53
CA GLN A 175 1.84 5.73 -2.09
C GLN A 175 3.25 5.41 -1.60
N VAL A 176 3.70 6.21 -0.63
CA VAL A 176 4.95 6.02 0.10
C VAL A 176 4.72 6.28 1.59
N PRO A 177 5.53 5.72 2.49
CA PRO A 177 5.55 6.16 3.87
C PRO A 177 6.14 7.57 3.93
N ALA A 178 5.33 8.57 4.26
CA ALA A 178 5.77 9.95 4.39
C ALA A 178 5.86 10.37 5.87
N ASP A 179 6.91 11.11 6.21
CA ASP A 179 7.05 11.80 7.48
C ASP A 179 6.51 13.23 7.35
N TYR A 180 5.28 13.44 7.77
CA TYR A 180 4.60 14.74 7.68
C TYR A 180 5.20 15.82 8.60
N SER A 181 6.16 15.47 9.45
CA SER A 181 6.93 16.44 10.24
C SER A 181 8.10 17.07 9.46
N ARG A 182 8.39 16.55 8.26
CA ARG A 182 9.46 16.99 7.37
C ARG A 182 8.91 17.73 6.15
N ASP A 183 9.48 18.86 5.84
CA ASP A 183 9.13 19.62 4.63
C ASP A 183 9.73 19.00 3.36
N THR A 184 10.87 18.30 3.48
CA THR A 184 11.61 17.76 2.35
C THR A 184 12.00 16.30 2.56
N THR A 185 12.06 15.56 1.46
CA THR A 185 12.60 14.20 1.43
C THR A 185 14.03 14.17 1.96
N TYR A 186 14.29 13.22 2.85
CA TYR A 186 15.63 12.95 3.36
C TYR A 186 16.20 11.73 2.64
N GLU A 187 17.35 11.93 2.01
CA GLU A 187 18.09 10.89 1.31
C GLU A 187 19.60 11.10 1.56
N ASP A 188 20.30 10.00 1.80
CA ASP A 188 21.76 10.00 1.95
C ASP A 188 22.32 8.68 1.39
N SER A 189 22.89 8.74 0.20
CA SER A 189 23.45 7.57 -0.50
C SER A 189 24.68 6.97 0.17
N SER A 190 25.30 7.67 1.14
CA SER A 190 26.42 7.15 1.93
C SER A 190 25.97 6.14 2.99
N ILE A 191 24.68 6.13 3.36
CA ILE A 191 24.09 5.20 4.32
C ILE A 191 23.76 3.88 3.61
N THR A 192 24.67 2.92 3.72
CA THR A 192 24.54 1.60 3.09
C THR A 192 24.32 0.47 4.08
N ASP A 193 24.68 0.65 5.34
CA ASP A 193 24.48 -0.36 6.39
C ASP A 193 22.97 -0.51 6.72
N PRO A 194 22.41 -1.74 6.72
CA PRO A 194 20.99 -1.96 6.97
C PRO A 194 20.47 -1.43 8.31
N LYS A 195 21.29 -1.44 9.38
CA LYS A 195 20.88 -0.93 10.69
C LYS A 195 20.85 0.60 10.70
N GLU A 196 21.80 1.24 10.02
CA GLU A 196 21.79 2.68 9.87
C GLU A 196 20.61 3.11 8.96
N ARG A 197 20.29 2.36 7.90
CA ARG A 197 19.07 2.60 7.12
C ARG A 197 17.80 2.51 7.97
N GLU A 198 17.66 1.46 8.78
CA GLU A 198 16.51 1.33 9.69
C GLU A 198 16.39 2.54 10.63
N LYS A 199 17.49 3.02 11.14
CA LYS A 199 17.52 4.18 12.04
C LYS A 199 17.19 5.51 11.34
N HIS A 200 17.70 5.72 10.12
CA HIS A 200 17.56 6.97 9.38
C HIS A 200 16.28 7.01 8.52
N PHE A 201 15.87 5.90 7.94
CA PHE A 201 14.77 5.82 6.98
C PHE A 201 13.60 4.95 7.47
N GLY A 202 13.69 4.39 8.68
CA GLY A 202 12.61 3.62 9.32
C GLY A 202 12.58 2.14 8.98
N GLN A 203 13.33 1.67 7.94
CA GLN A 203 13.44 0.26 7.57
C GLN A 203 14.82 -0.04 6.98
N TYR A 204 15.28 -1.28 7.13
CA TYR A 204 16.65 -1.72 6.79
C TYR A 204 16.98 -1.64 5.29
N ASP A 205 15.98 -1.63 4.41
CA ASP A 205 16.08 -1.61 2.94
C ASP A 205 15.55 -0.31 2.31
N HIS A 206 15.09 0.65 3.13
CA HIS A 206 14.78 1.98 2.65
C HIS A 206 16.06 2.75 2.31
N VAL A 207 16.02 3.56 1.27
CA VAL A 207 17.13 4.44 0.87
C VAL A 207 16.80 5.93 1.06
N ARG A 208 15.53 6.23 1.35
CA ARG A 208 15.01 7.57 1.63
C ARG A 208 13.81 7.55 2.57
N LEU A 209 13.53 8.72 3.13
CA LEU A 209 12.32 9.02 3.89
C LEU A 209 11.66 10.24 3.27
N TYR A 210 10.48 10.07 2.69
CA TYR A 210 9.75 11.15 2.05
C TYR A 210 9.18 12.14 3.08
N GLY A 211 9.21 13.42 2.73
CA GLY A 211 8.55 14.50 3.45
C GLY A 211 7.27 14.97 2.75
N THR A 212 6.74 16.11 3.19
CA THR A 212 5.53 16.72 2.61
C THR A 212 5.70 17.19 1.16
N ASN A 213 6.94 17.27 0.67
CA ASN A 213 7.26 17.56 -0.72
C ASN A 213 7.09 16.38 -1.70
N TYR A 214 6.66 15.20 -1.24
CA TYR A 214 6.48 14.05 -2.13
C TYR A 214 5.61 14.34 -3.37
N PRO A 215 4.50 15.10 -3.28
CA PRO A 215 3.76 15.52 -4.47
C PRO A 215 4.59 16.28 -5.51
N ASP A 216 5.58 17.06 -5.07
CA ASP A 216 6.47 17.78 -5.99
C ASP A 216 7.48 16.86 -6.66
N VAL A 217 7.91 15.80 -5.99
CA VAL A 217 8.71 14.72 -6.60
C VAL A 217 7.91 14.03 -7.71
N LEU A 218 6.64 13.68 -7.46
CA LEU A 218 5.75 13.13 -8.48
C LEU A 218 5.55 14.09 -9.67
N ARG A 219 5.34 15.38 -9.40
CA ARG A 219 5.21 16.41 -10.44
C ARG A 219 6.48 16.56 -11.27
N SER A 220 7.66 16.43 -10.65
CA SER A 220 8.95 16.49 -11.37
C SER A 220 9.13 15.36 -12.38
N ALA A 221 8.53 14.20 -12.14
CA ALA A 221 8.49 13.07 -13.08
C ALA A 221 7.45 13.25 -14.21
N GLY A 222 6.62 14.33 -14.17
CA GLY A 222 5.67 14.69 -15.20
C GLY A 222 4.20 14.37 -14.90
N PHE A 223 3.88 13.87 -13.71
CA PHE A 223 2.49 13.62 -13.32
C PHE A 223 1.74 14.92 -12.97
N GLU A 224 0.43 14.94 -13.26
CA GLU A 224 -0.50 15.75 -12.49
C GLU A 224 -0.82 15.02 -11.19
N VAL A 225 -0.80 15.73 -10.06
CA VAL A 225 -0.94 15.13 -8.73
C VAL A 225 -2.08 15.77 -7.97
N GLU A 226 -2.98 14.92 -7.49
CA GLU A 226 -4.05 15.27 -6.55
C GLU A 226 -3.73 14.63 -5.19
N GLU A 227 -3.68 15.45 -4.16
CA GLU A 227 -3.53 15.04 -2.77
C GLU A 227 -4.92 14.87 -2.16
N TYR A 228 -5.43 13.63 -2.15
CA TYR A 228 -6.79 13.37 -1.70
C TYR A 228 -6.85 13.08 -0.20
N ASP A 229 -7.58 13.92 0.50
CA ASP A 229 -7.73 13.89 1.95
C ASP A 229 -9.16 13.48 2.36
N TYR A 230 -9.33 12.23 2.75
CA TYR A 230 -10.61 11.72 3.22
C TYR A 230 -11.10 12.38 4.52
N HIS A 231 -10.21 12.90 5.34
CA HIS A 231 -10.57 13.54 6.60
C HIS A 231 -11.44 14.80 6.38
N LYS A 232 -11.27 15.46 5.22
CA LYS A 232 -12.09 16.63 4.83
C LYS A 232 -13.51 16.29 4.37
N GLU A 233 -13.73 15.06 3.91
CA GLU A 233 -15.01 14.69 3.29
C GLU A 233 -15.82 13.68 4.10
N MET A 234 -15.16 12.87 4.92
CA MET A 234 -15.78 11.80 5.69
C MET A 234 -16.16 12.28 7.10
N LYS A 235 -17.26 11.76 7.63
CA LYS A 235 -17.60 12.00 9.05
C LYS A 235 -16.53 11.40 9.94
N GLU A 236 -16.16 12.11 10.99
CA GLU A 236 -15.15 11.69 11.96
C GLU A 236 -15.44 10.31 12.57
N GLU A 237 -16.72 9.97 12.77
CA GLU A 237 -17.16 8.67 13.29
C GLU A 237 -16.80 7.53 12.33
N ASP A 238 -17.00 7.72 11.02
CA ASP A 238 -16.70 6.73 10.00
C ASP A 238 -15.18 6.60 9.82
N TYR A 239 -14.47 7.72 9.84
CA TYR A 239 -13.01 7.76 9.76
C TYR A 239 -12.38 6.92 10.89
N LYS A 240 -12.82 7.14 12.12
CA LYS A 240 -12.40 6.36 13.29
C LYS A 240 -12.86 4.90 13.24
N ARG A 241 -14.06 4.64 12.73
CA ARG A 241 -14.62 3.29 12.59
C ARG A 241 -13.83 2.46 11.59
N TYR A 242 -13.42 3.03 10.48
CA TYR A 242 -12.59 2.36 9.46
C TYR A 242 -11.12 2.30 9.85
N ARG A 243 -10.74 2.95 10.93
CA ARG A 243 -9.35 3.00 11.42
C ARG A 243 -8.40 3.50 10.33
N PHE A 244 -8.77 4.57 9.64
CA PHE A 244 -7.83 5.26 8.77
C PHE A 244 -6.77 5.95 9.63
N GLN A 245 -5.57 6.10 9.10
CA GLN A 245 -4.49 6.79 9.78
C GLN A 245 -4.76 8.30 9.69
N GLU A 246 -4.64 9.00 10.82
CA GLU A 246 -4.72 10.45 10.84
C GLU A 246 -3.63 11.03 9.93
N ASP A 247 -3.95 12.09 9.20
CA ASP A 247 -3.06 12.79 8.26
C ASP A 247 -2.60 11.99 7.03
N GLU A 248 -3.05 10.75 6.82
CA GLU A 248 -2.68 9.99 5.63
C GLU A 248 -3.43 10.51 4.38
N LEU A 249 -2.67 11.00 3.42
CA LEU A 249 -3.17 11.43 2.11
C LEU A 249 -3.05 10.30 1.09
N LEU A 250 -3.98 10.25 0.12
CA LEU A 250 -3.80 9.46 -1.09
C LEU A 250 -3.23 10.33 -2.20
N TYR A 251 -2.13 9.88 -2.78
CA TYR A 251 -1.50 10.56 -3.92
C TYR A 251 -2.02 9.96 -5.22
N ILE A 252 -2.97 10.66 -5.82
CA ILE A 252 -3.58 10.30 -7.10
C ILE A 252 -2.79 10.99 -8.20
N VAL A 253 -2.27 10.20 -9.13
CA VAL A 253 -1.48 10.69 -10.25
C VAL A 253 -2.26 10.55 -11.56
N ARG A 254 -2.02 11.47 -12.50
CA ARG A 254 -2.63 11.43 -13.83
C ARG A 254 -1.59 11.75 -14.90
N LYS A 255 -1.74 11.11 -16.06
CA LYS A 255 -1.02 11.49 -17.29
C LYS A 255 -1.89 12.42 -18.11
N LYS A 256 -1.33 13.57 -18.52
CA LYS A 256 -1.97 14.48 -19.49
C LYS A 256 -2.26 13.82 -20.82
#